data_b2e1c5266d665340a0e8cfc32cc3f96e
#
_entry.id   b2e1c5266d665340a0e8cfc32cc3f96e
#
_cell.length_a   1.000
_cell.length_b   1.000
_cell.length_c   1.000
_cell.angle_alpha   90.00
_cell.angle_beta   90.00
_cell.angle_gamma   90.00
#
_symmetry.space_group_name_H-M   'P 1'
#
loop_
_entity.id
_entity.type
_entity.pdbx_description
1 polymer ?
#
loop_
_entity_poly.entity_id
_entity_poly.type
_entity_poly.pdbx_seq_one_letter_code
_entity_poly.pdbx_strand_id
1 'polypeptide(L)'
;MRIVIIQEKGRHLKNENFREALNFHRAFKSLGVDSLVWGLNYESFNTPLEILIEKDDVILLLEDYEVNGWIPDLSNFKNLTLYWSRDSHCVPQAHVNTCKKHNINIVLNAIQHHQSYFQPTKTYWFPNAYPHDLIHPMENIEQVHDVGFCGNYLNRKDWVDIIDTKFKVKRDIFVIGEDMVKAVNGYKIHFNRNISDDINFRTFETLGCNTLLFTNYTPDLEKLFNTEKDMVLYKDGNDLLEKLTYYLNNPVEKNKISNSGFETVTSKHTFVNRAKELIKIIKENI
;
A
#
# COMPACT_ATOMS: atom_id res chain seq x y z
N MET A 1 20.51 3.34 -16.85
CA MET A 1 19.32 3.89 -16.16
C MET A 1 19.36 3.39 -14.73
N ARG A 2 19.52 4.27 -13.79
CA ARG A 2 19.37 4.04 -12.35
C ARG A 2 18.10 4.77 -11.89
N ILE A 3 17.39 4.27 -10.88
CA ILE A 3 16.20 4.91 -10.32
C ILE A 3 16.56 5.48 -8.95
N VAL A 4 16.44 6.80 -8.80
CA VAL A 4 16.63 7.48 -7.52
C VAL A 4 15.27 7.67 -6.85
N ILE A 5 15.07 6.97 -5.74
CA ILE A 5 13.81 6.94 -5.01
C ILE A 5 13.88 7.93 -3.86
N ILE A 6 12.98 8.90 -3.86
CA ILE A 6 12.93 9.97 -2.84
C ILE A 6 11.77 9.73 -1.90
N GLN A 7 12.08 9.48 -0.62
CA GLN A 7 11.12 9.35 0.48
C GLN A 7 11.84 9.44 1.81
N GLU A 8 11.22 9.97 2.86
CA GLU A 8 11.76 9.89 4.21
C GLU A 8 11.75 8.44 4.74
N LYS A 9 12.67 8.13 5.66
CA LYS A 9 12.80 6.78 6.26
C LYS A 9 11.58 6.40 7.13
N GLY A 10 10.75 7.38 7.47
CA GLY A 10 9.57 7.22 8.31
C GLY A 10 9.80 7.63 9.76
N ARG A 11 8.70 7.73 10.52
CA ARG A 11 8.68 8.22 11.91
C ARG A 11 8.92 7.14 12.95
N HIS A 12 8.80 5.87 12.57
CA HIS A 12 8.83 4.73 13.48
C HIS A 12 9.86 3.71 13.02
N LEU A 13 10.89 3.44 13.81
CA LEU A 13 11.96 2.46 13.52
C LEU A 13 11.41 1.09 13.16
N LYS A 14 10.38 0.62 13.86
CA LYS A 14 9.74 -0.68 13.58
C LYS A 14 9.13 -0.79 12.17
N ASN A 15 8.87 0.34 11.50
CA ASN A 15 8.28 0.37 10.17
C ASN A 15 9.26 0.72 9.06
N GLU A 16 10.53 1.00 9.39
CA GLU A 16 11.48 1.49 8.37
C GLU A 16 11.67 0.51 7.21
N ASN A 17 11.77 -0.79 7.48
CA ASN A 17 11.92 -1.81 6.46
C ASN A 17 10.67 -2.01 5.58
N PHE A 18 9.52 -1.53 6.05
CA PHE A 18 8.24 -1.59 5.36
C PHE A 18 7.96 -0.34 4.52
N ARG A 19 8.88 0.68 4.56
CA ARG A 19 8.70 1.88 3.74
C ARG A 19 8.75 1.54 2.24
N GLU A 20 7.93 2.22 1.49
CA GLU A 20 7.71 1.98 0.08
C GLU A 20 9.01 2.15 -0.73
N ALA A 21 9.86 3.12 -0.34
CA ALA A 21 11.16 3.34 -0.98
C ALA A 21 12.06 2.10 -0.86
N LEU A 22 12.14 1.47 0.31
CA LEU A 22 12.91 0.25 0.51
C LEU A 22 12.28 -0.95 -0.19
N ASN A 23 10.95 -1.01 -0.25
CA ASN A 23 10.24 -2.06 -0.95
C ASN A 23 10.52 -2.00 -2.47
N PHE A 24 10.49 -0.80 -3.06
CA PHE A 24 10.89 -0.61 -4.46
C PHE A 24 12.37 -0.90 -4.68
N HIS A 25 13.23 -0.43 -3.78
CA HIS A 25 14.68 -0.70 -3.90
C HIS A 25 14.97 -2.21 -3.95
N ARG A 26 14.40 -3.00 -3.03
CA ARG A 26 14.53 -4.46 -3.04
C ARG A 26 13.95 -5.08 -4.31
N ALA A 27 12.78 -4.60 -4.75
CA ALA A 27 12.13 -5.06 -5.97
C ALA A 27 12.98 -4.78 -7.22
N PHE A 28 13.52 -3.56 -7.37
CA PHE A 28 14.41 -3.22 -8.47
C PHE A 28 15.69 -4.06 -8.47
N LYS A 29 16.31 -4.22 -7.30
CA LYS A 29 17.49 -5.08 -7.14
C LYS A 29 17.21 -6.52 -7.58
N SER A 30 16.04 -7.09 -7.23
CA SER A 30 15.65 -8.44 -7.65
C SER A 30 15.44 -8.56 -9.17
N LEU A 31 15.16 -7.45 -9.84
CA LEU A 31 14.97 -7.35 -11.30
C LEU A 31 16.28 -6.94 -12.04
N GLY A 32 17.40 -6.80 -11.34
CA GLY A 32 18.67 -6.37 -11.93
C GLY A 32 18.69 -4.90 -12.34
N VAL A 33 17.81 -4.06 -11.76
CA VAL A 33 17.76 -2.62 -12.01
C VAL A 33 18.45 -1.89 -10.86
N ASP A 34 19.40 -1.02 -11.20
CA ASP A 34 20.10 -0.19 -10.22
C ASP A 34 19.15 0.86 -9.63
N SER A 35 19.26 1.08 -8.32
CA SER A 35 18.44 2.07 -7.62
C SER A 35 19.14 2.59 -6.36
N LEU A 36 18.86 3.85 -6.04
CA LEU A 36 19.34 4.55 -4.84
C LEU A 36 18.13 5.07 -4.06
N VAL A 37 18.08 4.84 -2.76
CA VAL A 37 17.13 5.51 -1.88
C VAL A 37 17.78 6.74 -1.27
N TRP A 38 17.13 7.89 -1.42
CA TRP A 38 17.56 9.17 -0.86
C TRP A 38 16.41 9.83 -0.10
N GLY A 39 16.68 10.37 1.08
CA GLY A 39 15.68 11.09 1.84
C GLY A 39 16.00 11.22 3.32
N LEU A 40 15.17 11.99 4.00
CA LEU A 40 15.35 12.31 5.42
C LEU A 40 15.53 11.05 6.27
N ASN A 41 16.56 11.05 7.11
CA ASN A 41 16.97 9.96 8.01
C ASN A 41 17.63 8.74 7.32
N TYR A 42 17.85 8.73 5.99
CA TYR A 42 18.78 7.81 5.37
C TYR A 42 20.21 8.37 5.37
N GLU A 43 21.21 7.51 5.38
CA GLU A 43 22.62 7.92 5.30
C GLU A 43 22.92 8.71 4.01
N SER A 44 22.32 8.32 2.91
CA SER A 44 22.40 8.99 1.61
C SER A 44 21.96 10.46 1.65
N PHE A 45 21.14 10.86 2.60
CA PHE A 45 20.68 12.24 2.77
C PHE A 45 21.80 13.22 3.17
N ASN A 46 22.92 12.71 3.70
CA ASN A 46 24.09 13.53 4.03
C ASN A 46 24.79 14.09 2.78
N THR A 47 24.51 13.52 1.60
CA THR A 47 25.03 14.03 0.33
C THR A 47 23.90 14.76 -0.41
N PRO A 48 24.11 16.02 -0.84
CA PRO A 48 23.12 16.76 -1.63
C PRO A 48 22.66 15.97 -2.85
N LEU A 49 21.38 16.03 -3.17
CA LEU A 49 20.77 15.28 -4.27
C LEU A 49 21.42 15.65 -5.61
N GLU A 50 21.79 16.93 -5.79
CA GLU A 50 22.45 17.47 -6.97
C GLU A 50 23.81 16.83 -7.27
N ILE A 51 24.47 16.30 -6.23
CA ILE A 51 25.76 15.59 -6.37
C ILE A 51 25.52 14.12 -6.71
N LEU A 52 24.41 13.54 -6.26
CA LEU A 52 24.10 12.12 -6.42
C LEU A 52 23.43 11.79 -7.75
N ILE A 53 22.64 12.74 -8.30
CA ILE A 53 21.89 12.53 -9.55
C ILE A 53 22.81 12.57 -10.75
N GLU A 54 22.75 11.54 -11.57
CA GLU A 54 23.43 11.44 -12.86
C GLU A 54 22.44 11.77 -14.01
N LYS A 55 23.00 12.12 -15.18
CA LYS A 55 22.23 12.59 -16.36
C LYS A 55 21.12 11.62 -16.78
N ASP A 56 21.39 10.30 -16.71
CA ASP A 56 20.48 9.26 -17.22
C ASP A 56 19.66 8.59 -16.09
N ASP A 57 19.65 9.19 -14.90
CA ASP A 57 18.83 8.73 -13.79
C ASP A 57 17.36 9.10 -13.99
N VAL A 58 16.49 8.30 -13.38
CA VAL A 58 15.07 8.57 -13.27
C VAL A 58 14.75 8.87 -11.80
N ILE A 59 14.05 9.95 -11.55
CA ILE A 59 13.64 10.35 -10.21
C ILE A 59 12.24 9.81 -9.92
N LEU A 60 12.13 9.01 -8.87
CA LEU A 60 10.85 8.53 -8.34
C LEU A 60 10.58 9.17 -6.99
N LEU A 61 9.74 10.21 -6.99
CA LEU A 61 9.25 10.83 -5.77
C LEU A 61 8.08 10.02 -5.22
N LEU A 62 8.18 9.54 -4.00
CA LEU A 62 7.09 8.89 -3.29
C LEU A 62 6.43 9.88 -2.33
N GLU A 63 5.12 9.75 -2.17
CA GLU A 63 4.39 10.50 -1.15
C GLU A 63 4.97 10.25 0.23
N ASP A 64 5.22 11.31 0.98
CA ASP A 64 5.76 11.26 2.34
C ASP A 64 4.81 11.91 3.36
N TYR A 65 5.13 11.79 4.65
CA TYR A 65 4.36 12.37 5.74
C TYR A 65 4.97 13.68 6.26
N GLU A 66 6.17 14.04 5.79
CA GLU A 66 6.88 15.22 6.24
C GLU A 66 6.55 16.42 5.36
N VAL A 67 5.84 17.39 5.93
CA VAL A 67 5.46 18.64 5.25
C VAL A 67 6.56 19.71 5.32
N ASN A 68 7.72 19.43 5.88
CA ASN A 68 8.75 20.43 6.25
C ASN A 68 9.73 20.82 5.13
N GLY A 69 9.42 20.59 3.89
CA GLY A 69 10.18 21.15 2.77
C GLY A 69 11.64 20.65 2.65
N TRP A 70 11.95 19.45 3.15
CA TRP A 70 13.29 18.85 3.07
C TRP A 70 13.67 18.40 1.65
N ILE A 71 12.68 18.20 0.78
CA ILE A 71 12.88 17.81 -0.61
C ILE A 71 13.31 19.07 -1.40
N PRO A 72 14.48 19.05 -2.10
CA PRO A 72 14.87 20.16 -2.94
C PRO A 72 13.90 20.34 -4.11
N ASP A 73 14.00 21.46 -4.79
CA ASP A 73 13.16 21.72 -5.96
C ASP A 73 13.59 20.83 -7.13
N LEU A 74 12.81 19.78 -7.40
CA LEU A 74 13.11 18.81 -8.45
C LEU A 74 12.94 19.40 -9.86
N SER A 75 12.33 20.56 -10.03
CA SER A 75 12.22 21.25 -11.32
C SER A 75 13.58 21.71 -11.87
N ASN A 76 14.61 21.77 -11.02
CA ASN A 76 15.97 22.07 -11.42
C ASN A 76 16.69 20.91 -12.14
N PHE A 77 16.16 19.69 -12.06
CA PHE A 77 16.71 18.52 -12.73
C PHE A 77 16.06 18.33 -14.10
N LYS A 78 16.84 17.90 -15.08
CA LYS A 78 16.35 17.57 -16.44
C LYS A 78 15.91 16.12 -16.58
N ASN A 79 16.03 15.37 -15.51
CA ASN A 79 15.72 13.95 -15.41
C ASN A 79 14.22 13.69 -15.51
N LEU A 80 13.83 12.55 -16.09
CA LEU A 80 12.46 12.09 -16.01
C LEU A 80 12.04 11.93 -14.55
N THR A 81 11.04 12.68 -14.11
CA THR A 81 10.58 12.71 -12.73
C THR A 81 9.16 12.17 -12.61
N LEU A 82 8.99 11.12 -11.82
CA LEU A 82 7.69 10.51 -11.53
C LEU A 82 7.29 10.77 -10.08
N TYR A 83 6.00 10.87 -9.83
CA TYR A 83 5.44 11.03 -8.49
C TYR A 83 4.37 9.98 -8.21
N TRP A 84 4.53 9.19 -7.14
CA TRP A 84 3.50 8.26 -6.69
C TRP A 84 2.62 8.89 -5.63
N SER A 85 1.38 9.23 -6.04
CA SER A 85 0.31 9.77 -5.21
C SER A 85 -0.61 8.64 -4.75
N ARG A 86 -0.67 8.38 -3.46
CA ARG A 86 -1.47 7.30 -2.86
C ARG A 86 -2.75 7.81 -2.21
N ASP A 87 -2.63 8.85 -1.42
CA ASP A 87 -3.72 9.39 -0.60
C ASP A 87 -4.43 10.60 -1.25
N SER A 88 -4.55 10.60 -2.59
CA SER A 88 -5.22 11.67 -3.34
C SER A 88 -6.69 11.90 -2.92
N HIS A 89 -7.32 10.95 -2.23
CA HIS A 89 -8.65 11.09 -1.66
C HIS A 89 -8.69 11.98 -0.40
N CYS A 90 -7.59 12.09 0.33
CA CYS A 90 -7.51 12.90 1.56
C CYS A 90 -7.20 14.37 1.27
N VAL A 91 -6.18 14.63 0.46
CA VAL A 91 -5.63 15.98 0.23
C VAL A 91 -5.28 16.21 -1.25
N PRO A 92 -6.24 16.13 -2.18
CA PRO A 92 -5.96 16.14 -3.62
C PRO A 92 -5.18 17.40 -4.07
N GLN A 93 -5.50 18.57 -3.49
CA GLN A 93 -4.81 19.81 -3.85
C GLN A 93 -3.33 19.82 -3.44
N ALA A 94 -2.97 19.18 -2.35
CA ALA A 94 -1.56 19.06 -1.92
C ALA A 94 -0.76 18.25 -2.95
N HIS A 95 -1.31 17.15 -3.44
CA HIS A 95 -0.68 16.33 -4.49
C HIS A 95 -0.52 17.11 -5.81
N VAL A 96 -1.56 17.84 -6.22
CA VAL A 96 -1.48 18.71 -7.42
C VAL A 96 -0.42 19.80 -7.25
N ASN A 97 -0.34 20.41 -6.07
CA ASN A 97 0.67 21.43 -5.77
C ASN A 97 2.09 20.84 -5.78
N THR A 98 2.28 19.63 -5.27
CA THR A 98 3.55 18.90 -5.34
C THR A 98 3.96 18.69 -6.80
N CYS A 99 3.04 18.25 -7.65
CA CYS A 99 3.32 18.05 -9.08
C CYS A 99 3.76 19.36 -9.77
N LYS A 100 3.08 20.47 -9.47
CA LYS A 100 3.43 21.78 -10.03
C LYS A 100 4.77 22.29 -9.52
N LYS A 101 5.00 22.22 -8.21
CA LYS A 101 6.24 22.69 -7.56
C LYS A 101 7.47 22.00 -8.14
N HIS A 102 7.40 20.70 -8.31
CA HIS A 102 8.53 19.88 -8.73
C HIS A 102 8.56 19.60 -10.24
N ASN A 103 7.67 20.19 -11.03
CA ASN A 103 7.55 19.98 -12.48
C ASN A 103 7.51 18.48 -12.85
N ILE A 104 6.64 17.71 -12.16
CA ILE A 104 6.53 16.27 -12.35
C ILE A 104 6.10 15.94 -13.78
N ASN A 105 6.82 15.05 -14.45
CA ASN A 105 6.51 14.62 -15.81
C ASN A 105 5.38 13.57 -15.83
N ILE A 106 5.37 12.65 -14.86
CA ILE A 106 4.42 11.54 -14.81
C ILE A 106 3.90 11.36 -13.39
N VAL A 107 2.59 11.27 -13.25
CA VAL A 107 1.94 10.90 -11.99
C VAL A 107 1.52 9.43 -12.03
N LEU A 108 1.88 8.71 -10.99
CA LEU A 108 1.40 7.37 -10.67
C LEU A 108 0.33 7.51 -9.59
N ASN A 109 -0.94 7.29 -9.90
CA ASN A 109 -2.02 7.51 -8.94
C ASN A 109 -2.69 6.20 -8.52
N ALA A 110 -2.84 5.99 -7.21
CA ALA A 110 -3.39 4.75 -6.67
C ALA A 110 -4.89 4.59 -6.93
N ILE A 111 -5.64 5.70 -7.13
CA ILE A 111 -7.09 5.72 -7.34
C ILE A 111 -7.39 6.09 -8.79
N GLN A 112 -7.98 5.18 -9.55
CA GLN A 112 -8.08 5.33 -11.00
C GLN A 112 -8.84 6.60 -11.44
N HIS A 113 -9.99 6.90 -10.86
CA HIS A 113 -10.80 8.05 -11.28
C HIS A 113 -10.23 9.40 -10.81
N HIS A 114 -9.26 9.43 -9.88
CA HIS A 114 -8.54 10.65 -9.49
C HIS A 114 -7.46 11.09 -10.50
N GLN A 115 -7.18 10.30 -11.53
CA GLN A 115 -6.22 10.70 -12.58
C GLN A 115 -6.54 12.06 -13.20
N SER A 116 -7.82 12.43 -13.30
CA SER A 116 -8.26 13.72 -13.82
C SER A 116 -7.79 14.92 -13.01
N TYR A 117 -7.48 14.76 -11.72
CA TYR A 117 -7.00 15.86 -10.85
C TYR A 117 -5.64 16.38 -11.27
N PHE A 118 -4.84 15.57 -11.95
CA PHE A 118 -3.46 15.88 -12.32
C PHE A 118 -3.29 16.45 -13.72
N GLN A 119 -4.38 16.64 -14.45
CA GLN A 119 -4.31 17.24 -15.80
C GLN A 119 -3.63 18.63 -15.78
N PRO A 120 -2.77 18.97 -16.77
CA PRO A 120 -2.45 18.18 -17.97
C PRO A 120 -1.31 17.17 -17.79
N THR A 121 -0.79 16.91 -16.58
CA THR A 121 0.31 15.98 -16.35
C THR A 121 -0.10 14.55 -16.73
N LYS A 122 0.74 13.86 -17.46
CA LYS A 122 0.52 12.44 -17.83
C LYS A 122 0.38 11.58 -16.59
N THR A 123 -0.73 10.82 -16.49
CA THR A 123 -1.07 10.07 -15.29
C THR A 123 -1.39 8.63 -15.62
N TYR A 124 -0.83 7.70 -14.84
CA TYR A 124 -1.12 6.28 -14.89
C TYR A 124 -1.83 5.84 -13.63
N TRP A 125 -2.78 4.92 -13.74
CA TRP A 125 -3.30 4.21 -12.60
C TRP A 125 -2.25 3.25 -12.07
N PHE A 126 -1.87 3.37 -10.82
CA PHE A 126 -0.78 2.63 -10.21
C PHE A 126 -1.14 2.30 -8.75
N PRO A 127 -1.91 1.22 -8.53
CA PRO A 127 -2.44 0.87 -7.21
C PRO A 127 -1.36 0.41 -6.23
N ASN A 128 -1.73 0.38 -4.95
CA ASN A 128 -0.88 -0.10 -3.87
C ASN A 128 -0.41 -1.56 -4.11
N ALA A 129 0.59 -1.97 -3.35
CA ALA A 129 1.19 -3.30 -3.37
C ALA A 129 1.68 -3.67 -1.96
N TYR A 130 2.11 -4.91 -1.76
CA TYR A 130 2.70 -5.33 -0.49
C TYR A 130 4.09 -5.97 -0.70
N PRO A 131 4.98 -5.89 0.30
CA PRO A 131 6.29 -6.52 0.28
C PRO A 131 6.17 -8.00 0.68
N HIS A 132 6.10 -8.89 -0.31
CA HIS A 132 5.92 -10.32 -0.10
C HIS A 132 7.08 -11.02 0.62
N ASP A 133 8.25 -10.39 0.66
CA ASP A 133 9.43 -10.81 1.41
C ASP A 133 9.32 -10.52 2.92
N LEU A 134 8.48 -9.57 3.31
CA LEU A 134 8.25 -9.18 4.70
C LEU A 134 6.87 -9.59 5.23
N ILE A 135 5.89 -9.70 4.35
CA ILE A 135 4.50 -10.04 4.69
C ILE A 135 4.15 -11.36 4.02
N HIS A 136 3.96 -12.39 4.82
CA HIS A 136 3.68 -13.75 4.38
C HIS A 136 2.95 -14.53 5.47
N PRO A 137 2.35 -15.67 5.15
CA PRO A 137 1.82 -16.59 6.16
C PRO A 137 2.91 -17.06 7.12
N MET A 138 2.63 -17.05 8.42
CA MET A 138 3.57 -17.46 9.49
C MET A 138 3.06 -18.75 10.13
N GLU A 139 3.67 -19.89 9.79
CA GLU A 139 3.26 -21.23 10.26
C GLU A 139 3.34 -21.41 11.79
N ASN A 140 4.19 -20.63 12.46
CA ASN A 140 4.38 -20.66 13.90
C ASN A 140 3.37 -19.79 14.68
N ILE A 141 2.43 -19.12 13.99
CA ILE A 141 1.40 -18.30 14.62
C ILE A 141 0.03 -18.96 14.44
N GLU A 142 -0.58 -19.34 15.56
CA GLU A 142 -1.92 -19.90 15.59
C GLU A 142 -2.99 -18.78 15.47
N GLN A 143 -4.03 -19.01 14.67
CA GLN A 143 -5.16 -18.11 14.52
C GLN A 143 -6.11 -18.22 15.73
N VAL A 144 -5.74 -17.62 16.86
CA VAL A 144 -6.50 -17.70 18.13
C VAL A 144 -7.62 -16.65 18.25
N HIS A 145 -7.63 -15.63 17.40
CA HIS A 145 -8.63 -14.57 17.44
C HIS A 145 -9.65 -14.75 16.31
N ASP A 146 -10.92 -14.87 16.66
CA ASP A 146 -12.01 -15.03 15.67
C ASP A 146 -12.05 -13.86 14.69
N VAL A 147 -12.07 -12.63 15.21
CA VAL A 147 -12.06 -11.40 14.43
C VAL A 147 -10.98 -10.47 14.97
N GLY A 148 -10.13 -9.97 14.08
CA GLY A 148 -9.12 -8.96 14.40
C GLY A 148 -9.31 -7.68 13.59
N PHE A 149 -8.87 -6.58 14.17
CA PHE A 149 -8.71 -5.27 13.54
C PHE A 149 -7.28 -4.77 13.80
N CYS A 150 -6.58 -4.39 12.73
CA CYS A 150 -5.24 -3.83 12.84
C CYS A 150 -5.15 -2.54 12.01
N GLY A 151 -4.94 -1.39 12.66
CA GLY A 151 -4.81 -0.10 11.97
C GLY A 151 -5.23 1.11 12.77
N ASN A 152 -5.52 2.22 12.06
CA ASN A 152 -6.05 3.43 12.66
C ASN A 152 -7.55 3.25 12.98
N TYR A 153 -7.88 3.40 14.25
CA TYR A 153 -9.20 3.11 14.78
C TYR A 153 -10.26 4.19 14.51
N LEU A 154 -9.84 5.46 14.40
CA LEU A 154 -10.76 6.62 14.43
C LEU A 154 -11.94 6.50 13.46
N ASN A 155 -11.67 6.24 12.19
CA ASN A 155 -12.71 6.17 11.15
C ASN A 155 -13.34 4.77 11.00
N ARG A 156 -13.02 3.83 11.88
CA ARG A 156 -13.48 2.44 11.86
C ARG A 156 -14.17 2.03 13.16
N LYS A 157 -14.15 2.91 14.17
CA LYS A 157 -14.65 2.64 15.51
C LYS A 157 -16.07 2.09 15.49
N ASP A 158 -17.00 2.77 14.84
CA ASP A 158 -18.41 2.38 14.84
C ASP A 158 -18.65 0.98 14.26
N TRP A 159 -17.86 0.60 13.25
CA TRP A 159 -17.94 -0.72 12.65
C TRP A 159 -17.34 -1.81 13.55
N VAL A 160 -16.24 -1.50 14.21
CA VAL A 160 -15.66 -2.43 15.19
C VAL A 160 -16.58 -2.61 16.38
N ASP A 161 -17.25 -1.55 16.84
CA ASP A 161 -18.23 -1.61 17.92
C ASP A 161 -19.46 -2.45 17.52
N ILE A 162 -19.91 -2.37 16.26
CA ILE A 162 -20.95 -3.27 15.73
C ILE A 162 -20.50 -4.74 15.83
N ILE A 163 -19.29 -5.05 15.41
CA ILE A 163 -18.76 -6.43 15.52
C ILE A 163 -18.71 -6.89 16.97
N ASP A 164 -18.30 -6.02 17.89
CA ASP A 164 -18.23 -6.34 19.33
C ASP A 164 -19.59 -6.63 19.98
N THR A 165 -20.69 -6.26 19.35
CA THR A 165 -22.01 -6.68 19.86
C THR A 165 -22.20 -8.20 19.86
N LYS A 166 -21.42 -8.93 19.06
CA LYS A 166 -21.54 -10.37 18.88
C LYS A 166 -20.22 -11.14 19.01
N PHE A 167 -19.11 -10.52 18.62
CA PHE A 167 -17.78 -11.13 18.61
C PHE A 167 -16.79 -10.27 19.36
N LYS A 168 -15.91 -10.86 20.17
CA LYS A 168 -14.82 -10.15 20.81
C LYS A 168 -13.73 -9.80 19.78
N VAL A 169 -13.68 -8.55 19.35
CA VAL A 169 -12.66 -8.10 18.39
C VAL A 169 -11.31 -7.91 19.06
N LYS A 170 -10.27 -8.56 18.52
CA LYS A 170 -8.88 -8.23 18.86
C LYS A 170 -8.52 -6.91 18.17
N ARG A 171 -8.18 -5.89 18.97
CA ARG A 171 -7.82 -4.56 18.49
C ARG A 171 -6.32 -4.34 18.58
N ASP A 172 -5.65 -4.27 17.46
CA ASP A 172 -4.23 -3.94 17.34
C ASP A 172 -4.08 -2.54 16.72
N ILE A 173 -4.27 -1.51 17.58
CA ILE A 173 -4.30 -0.11 17.19
C ILE A 173 -2.88 0.41 17.09
N PHE A 174 -2.51 1.04 15.96
CA PHE A 174 -1.16 1.52 15.67
C PHE A 174 -0.06 0.46 15.76
N VAL A 175 -0.41 -0.80 15.58
CA VAL A 175 0.56 -1.88 15.43
C VAL A 175 1.10 -1.86 14.00
N ILE A 176 2.43 -1.83 13.84
CA ILE A 176 3.14 -1.61 12.58
C ILE A 176 4.32 -2.58 12.42
N GLY A 177 4.84 -2.66 11.21
CA GLY A 177 6.01 -3.47 10.90
C GLY A 177 5.74 -4.97 11.13
N GLU A 178 6.73 -5.69 11.63
CA GLU A 178 6.62 -7.14 11.88
C GLU A 178 5.55 -7.51 12.91
N ASP A 179 5.32 -6.64 13.91
CA ASP A 179 4.25 -6.86 14.90
C ASP A 179 2.86 -6.85 14.23
N MET A 180 2.68 -6.03 13.18
CA MET A 180 1.47 -6.03 12.37
C MET A 180 1.31 -7.35 11.60
N VAL A 181 2.39 -7.85 11.00
CA VAL A 181 2.35 -9.15 10.28
C VAL A 181 1.96 -10.28 11.25
N LYS A 182 2.56 -10.31 12.45
CA LYS A 182 2.20 -11.26 13.50
C LYS A 182 0.73 -11.15 13.93
N ALA A 183 0.26 -9.92 14.15
CA ALA A 183 -1.13 -9.67 14.55
C ALA A 183 -2.11 -10.20 13.50
N VAL A 184 -1.91 -9.85 12.22
CA VAL A 184 -2.81 -10.27 11.14
C VAL A 184 -2.79 -11.78 10.94
N ASN A 185 -1.64 -12.45 11.08
CA ASN A 185 -1.53 -13.91 11.05
C ASN A 185 -2.27 -14.59 12.21
N GLY A 186 -2.45 -13.90 13.34
CA GLY A 186 -3.17 -14.42 14.51
C GLY A 186 -4.69 -14.34 14.43
N TYR A 187 -5.26 -13.76 13.36
CA TYR A 187 -6.71 -13.63 13.17
C TYR A 187 -7.26 -14.71 12.24
N LYS A 188 -8.43 -15.27 12.57
CA LYS A 188 -9.18 -16.11 11.62
C LYS A 188 -9.79 -15.26 10.51
N ILE A 189 -10.29 -14.06 10.87
CA ILE A 189 -10.86 -13.06 9.97
C ILE A 189 -10.30 -11.70 10.33
N HIS A 190 -9.76 -10.98 9.35
CA HIS A 190 -9.35 -9.60 9.53
C HIS A 190 -10.41 -8.66 8.97
N PHE A 191 -10.99 -7.83 9.85
CA PHE A 191 -11.87 -6.75 9.46
C PHE A 191 -11.06 -5.55 9.02
N ASN A 192 -11.26 -5.12 7.78
CA ASN A 192 -10.74 -3.89 7.21
C ASN A 192 -11.89 -2.99 6.72
N ARG A 193 -11.63 -1.70 6.68
CA ARG A 193 -12.48 -0.72 6.03
C ARG A 193 -11.64 0.27 5.25
N ASN A 194 -11.81 0.26 3.94
CA ASN A 194 -11.31 1.31 3.06
C ASN A 194 -12.07 2.61 3.32
N ILE A 195 -11.37 3.74 3.24
CA ILE A 195 -11.96 5.08 3.44
C ILE A 195 -12.08 5.73 2.08
N SER A 196 -13.24 6.34 1.80
CA SER A 196 -13.54 6.86 0.47
C SER A 196 -13.35 5.76 -0.59
N ASP A 197 -12.80 6.08 -1.73
CA ASP A 197 -12.60 5.19 -2.87
C ASP A 197 -11.20 4.54 -2.89
N ASP A 198 -10.40 4.74 -1.84
CA ASP A 198 -9.08 4.14 -1.71
C ASP A 198 -9.15 2.64 -1.46
N ILE A 199 -8.19 1.91 -1.99
CA ILE A 199 -7.88 0.54 -1.58
C ILE A 199 -6.59 0.61 -0.76
N ASN A 200 -6.73 0.65 0.56
CA ASN A 200 -5.60 0.84 1.46
C ASN A 200 -4.63 -0.35 1.45
N PHE A 201 -3.40 -0.12 1.93
CA PHE A 201 -2.37 -1.16 2.01
C PHE A 201 -2.83 -2.41 2.76
N ARG A 202 -3.68 -2.24 3.79
CA ARG A 202 -4.16 -3.34 4.63
C ARG A 202 -4.93 -4.40 3.84
N THR A 203 -5.57 -4.01 2.74
CA THR A 203 -6.19 -4.97 1.81
C THR A 203 -5.15 -5.96 1.27
N PHE A 204 -4.06 -5.45 0.72
CA PHE A 204 -2.99 -6.26 0.13
C PHE A 204 -2.20 -7.04 1.20
N GLU A 205 -1.91 -6.42 2.32
CA GLU A 205 -1.16 -7.01 3.44
C GLU A 205 -1.92 -8.16 4.09
N THR A 206 -3.23 -8.02 4.28
CA THR A 206 -4.08 -9.08 4.85
C THR A 206 -4.10 -10.30 3.94
N LEU A 207 -4.33 -10.09 2.65
CA LEU A 207 -4.30 -11.17 1.67
C LEU A 207 -2.90 -11.80 1.60
N GLY A 208 -1.83 -10.99 1.72
CA GLY A 208 -0.45 -11.47 1.80
C GLY A 208 -0.13 -12.34 3.01
N CYS A 209 -0.86 -12.18 4.11
CA CYS A 209 -0.79 -13.06 5.29
C CYS A 209 -1.64 -14.35 5.14
N ASN A 210 -2.35 -14.53 4.03
CA ASN A 210 -3.35 -15.61 3.85
C ASN A 210 -4.45 -15.61 4.92
N THR A 211 -4.80 -14.43 5.44
CA THR A 211 -5.89 -14.23 6.39
C THR A 211 -7.16 -13.82 5.65
N LEU A 212 -8.32 -14.38 6.01
CA LEU A 212 -9.57 -14.00 5.35
C LEU A 212 -9.86 -12.52 5.57
N LEU A 213 -9.91 -11.77 4.47
CA LEU A 213 -10.20 -10.34 4.45
C LEU A 213 -11.71 -10.08 4.38
N PHE A 214 -12.23 -9.32 5.34
CA PHE A 214 -13.54 -8.67 5.27
C PHE A 214 -13.34 -7.18 5.00
N THR A 215 -13.91 -6.67 3.91
CA THR A 215 -13.77 -5.25 3.55
C THR A 215 -15.05 -4.70 2.89
N ASN A 216 -15.16 -3.37 2.81
CA ASN A 216 -16.21 -2.71 2.05
C ASN A 216 -15.84 -2.60 0.58
N TYR A 217 -16.86 -2.44 -0.26
CA TYR A 217 -16.68 -2.17 -1.68
C TYR A 217 -15.99 -0.81 -1.92
N THR A 218 -15.10 -0.77 -2.92
CA THR A 218 -14.58 0.45 -3.56
C THR A 218 -14.52 0.24 -5.09
N PRO A 219 -14.64 1.30 -5.92
CA PRO A 219 -14.78 1.15 -7.37
C PRO A 219 -13.65 0.43 -8.09
N ASP A 220 -12.42 0.52 -7.57
CA ASP A 220 -11.24 -0.09 -8.20
C ASP A 220 -10.99 -1.54 -7.74
N LEU A 221 -11.73 -2.02 -6.73
CA LEU A 221 -11.48 -3.32 -6.11
C LEU A 221 -11.68 -4.48 -7.11
N GLU A 222 -12.74 -4.44 -7.89
CA GLU A 222 -13.07 -5.48 -8.88
C GLU A 222 -12.09 -5.53 -10.07
N LYS A 223 -11.34 -4.45 -10.30
CA LYS A 223 -10.30 -4.40 -11.33
C LYS A 223 -9.02 -5.10 -10.90
N LEU A 224 -8.79 -5.22 -9.59
CA LEU A 224 -7.60 -5.84 -9.00
C LEU A 224 -7.86 -7.28 -8.54
N PHE A 225 -9.04 -7.57 -8.03
CA PHE A 225 -9.40 -8.82 -7.38
C PHE A 225 -10.72 -9.39 -7.90
N ASN A 226 -10.90 -10.69 -7.77
CA ASN A 226 -12.22 -11.29 -7.86
C ASN A 226 -12.92 -11.19 -6.51
N THR A 227 -13.78 -10.17 -6.35
CA THR A 227 -14.42 -9.85 -5.07
C THR A 227 -15.39 -10.93 -4.56
N GLU A 228 -15.76 -11.90 -5.41
CA GLU A 228 -16.57 -13.05 -5.01
C GLU A 228 -15.74 -14.24 -4.50
N LYS A 229 -14.42 -14.24 -4.75
CA LYS A 229 -13.54 -15.38 -4.47
C LYS A 229 -12.35 -15.04 -3.59
N ASP A 230 -11.85 -13.79 -3.64
CA ASP A 230 -10.59 -13.41 -3.03
C ASP A 230 -10.78 -12.77 -1.64
N MET A 231 -12.01 -12.35 -1.32
CA MET A 231 -12.35 -11.66 -0.08
C MET A 231 -13.84 -11.73 0.21
N VAL A 232 -14.26 -11.21 1.34
CA VAL A 232 -15.69 -11.07 1.68
C VAL A 232 -16.04 -9.59 1.76
N LEU A 233 -16.95 -9.15 0.89
CA LEU A 233 -17.52 -7.80 0.96
C LEU A 233 -18.73 -7.78 1.88
N TYR A 234 -18.85 -6.72 2.69
CA TYR A 234 -20.02 -6.44 3.50
C TYR A 234 -20.66 -5.11 3.09
N LYS A 235 -21.97 -5.00 3.22
CA LYS A 235 -22.78 -3.84 2.82
C LYS A 235 -23.11 -2.95 4.02
N ASP A 236 -23.56 -3.57 5.09
CA ASP A 236 -24.00 -2.91 6.34
C ASP A 236 -23.65 -3.77 7.55
N GLY A 237 -23.99 -3.29 8.75
CA GLY A 237 -23.65 -3.97 10.00
C GLY A 237 -24.32 -5.34 10.17
N ASN A 238 -25.55 -5.53 9.68
CA ASN A 238 -26.26 -6.81 9.78
C ASN A 238 -25.61 -7.84 8.85
N ASP A 239 -25.42 -7.49 7.58
CA ASP A 239 -24.72 -8.32 6.59
C ASP A 239 -23.31 -8.70 7.08
N LEU A 240 -22.59 -7.75 7.71
CA LEU A 240 -21.28 -8.01 8.31
C LEU A 240 -21.37 -9.09 9.40
N LEU A 241 -22.28 -8.96 10.36
CA LEU A 241 -22.44 -9.92 11.46
C LEU A 241 -22.92 -11.30 11.00
N GLU A 242 -23.79 -11.36 10.01
CA GLU A 242 -24.26 -12.60 9.40
C GLU A 242 -23.11 -13.34 8.70
N LYS A 243 -22.33 -12.63 7.87
CA LYS A 243 -21.18 -13.19 7.16
C LYS A 243 -20.06 -13.62 8.10
N LEU A 244 -19.74 -12.82 9.14
CA LEU A 244 -18.78 -13.22 10.17
C LEU A 244 -19.20 -14.53 10.82
N THR A 245 -20.49 -14.65 11.20
CA THR A 245 -21.04 -15.87 11.79
C THR A 245 -20.91 -17.07 10.84
N TYR A 246 -21.23 -16.87 9.57
CA TYR A 246 -21.14 -17.93 8.57
C TYR A 246 -19.71 -18.45 8.40
N TYR A 247 -18.74 -17.57 8.15
CA TYR A 247 -17.38 -18.00 7.87
C TYR A 247 -16.63 -18.52 9.11
N LEU A 248 -16.97 -18.08 10.31
CA LEU A 248 -16.42 -18.65 11.54
C LEU A 248 -16.92 -20.09 11.78
N ASN A 249 -18.15 -20.41 11.35
CA ASN A 249 -18.73 -21.74 11.44
C ASN A 249 -18.41 -22.65 10.24
N ASN A 250 -17.84 -22.08 9.14
CA ASN A 250 -17.51 -22.79 7.91
C ASN A 250 -16.01 -22.62 7.54
N PRO A 251 -15.09 -23.23 8.30
CA PRO A 251 -13.65 -23.03 8.13
C PRO A 251 -13.12 -23.47 6.74
N VAL A 252 -13.78 -24.44 6.10
CA VAL A 252 -13.40 -24.88 4.76
C VAL A 252 -13.63 -23.76 3.73
N GLU A 253 -14.81 -23.13 3.75
CA GLU A 253 -15.13 -22.01 2.86
C GLU A 253 -14.28 -20.77 3.19
N LYS A 254 -14.05 -20.52 4.50
CA LYS A 254 -13.12 -19.47 4.94
C LYS A 254 -11.75 -19.65 4.31
N ASN A 255 -11.16 -20.83 4.43
CA ASN A 255 -9.83 -21.13 3.90
C ASN A 255 -9.78 -21.07 2.37
N LYS A 256 -10.83 -21.49 1.69
CA LYS A 256 -10.93 -21.42 0.22
C LYS A 256 -10.82 -19.97 -0.27
N ILE A 257 -11.52 -19.03 0.38
CA ILE A 257 -11.49 -17.61 0.00
C ILE A 257 -10.12 -16.99 0.37
N SER A 258 -9.60 -17.25 1.57
CA SER A 258 -8.29 -16.72 1.95
C SER A 258 -7.17 -17.20 1.03
N ASN A 259 -7.16 -18.49 0.63
CA ASN A 259 -6.19 -19.03 -0.30
C ASN A 259 -6.31 -18.39 -1.70
N SER A 260 -7.53 -18.21 -2.22
CA SER A 260 -7.74 -17.51 -3.50
C SER A 260 -7.22 -16.08 -3.47
N GLY A 261 -7.51 -15.33 -2.41
CA GLY A 261 -7.01 -13.98 -2.23
C GLY A 261 -5.49 -13.92 -2.12
N PHE A 262 -4.89 -14.86 -1.39
CA PHE A 262 -3.44 -15.00 -1.28
C PHE A 262 -2.77 -15.30 -2.63
N GLU A 263 -3.30 -16.22 -3.42
CA GLU A 263 -2.82 -16.54 -4.77
C GLU A 263 -2.89 -15.31 -5.68
N THR A 264 -4.02 -14.59 -5.66
CA THR A 264 -4.21 -13.38 -6.47
C THR A 264 -3.22 -12.27 -6.08
N VAL A 265 -3.11 -11.97 -4.78
CA VAL A 265 -2.24 -10.87 -4.32
C VAL A 265 -0.75 -11.19 -4.55
N THR A 266 -0.34 -12.43 -4.34
CA THR A 266 1.05 -12.87 -4.52
C THR A 266 1.46 -12.87 -5.99
N SER A 267 0.57 -13.29 -6.88
CA SER A 267 0.89 -13.33 -8.30
C SER A 267 0.86 -11.95 -8.98
N LYS A 268 0.03 -11.00 -8.50
CA LYS A 268 -0.27 -9.75 -9.24
C LYS A 268 0.09 -8.46 -8.51
N HIS A 269 0.17 -8.45 -7.18
CA HIS A 269 0.16 -7.20 -6.40
C HIS A 269 1.33 -7.07 -5.41
N THR A 270 2.47 -7.68 -5.71
CA THR A 270 3.72 -7.47 -4.97
C THR A 270 4.44 -6.21 -5.44
N PHE A 271 5.35 -5.66 -4.65
CA PHE A 271 6.24 -4.58 -5.09
C PHE A 271 7.09 -4.98 -6.32
N VAL A 272 7.40 -6.27 -6.50
CA VAL A 272 8.08 -6.75 -7.72
C VAL A 272 7.20 -6.58 -8.95
N ASN A 273 5.89 -6.86 -8.85
CA ASN A 273 4.95 -6.61 -9.95
C ASN A 273 4.84 -5.12 -10.27
N ARG A 274 4.74 -4.26 -9.25
CA ARG A 274 4.71 -2.80 -9.42
C ARG A 274 6.02 -2.25 -9.99
N ALA A 275 7.17 -2.78 -9.58
CA ALA A 275 8.46 -2.40 -10.16
C ALA A 275 8.56 -2.75 -11.65
N LYS A 276 8.07 -3.93 -12.06
CA LYS A 276 8.00 -4.31 -13.49
C LYS A 276 7.11 -3.35 -14.29
N GLU A 277 5.94 -3.01 -13.75
CA GLU A 277 5.02 -2.05 -14.36
C GLU A 277 5.65 -0.66 -14.46
N LEU A 278 6.30 -0.19 -13.41
CA LEU A 278 7.00 1.09 -13.38
C LEU A 278 8.14 1.15 -14.40
N ILE A 279 8.95 0.10 -14.51
CA ILE A 279 10.02 0.01 -15.51
C ILE A 279 9.44 0.12 -16.93
N LYS A 280 8.29 -0.52 -17.19
CA LYS A 280 7.59 -0.41 -18.48
C LYS A 280 7.15 1.03 -18.74
N ILE A 281 6.49 1.68 -17.77
CA ILE A 281 6.07 3.09 -17.87
C ILE A 281 7.27 3.99 -18.17
N ILE A 282 8.38 3.82 -17.45
CA ILE A 282 9.61 4.59 -17.66
C ILE A 282 10.11 4.41 -19.11
N LYS A 283 10.25 3.17 -19.58
CA LYS A 283 10.74 2.87 -20.94
C LYS A 283 9.87 3.43 -22.07
N GLU A 284 8.58 3.61 -21.82
CA GLU A 284 7.64 4.22 -22.78
C GLU A 284 7.74 5.75 -22.82
N ASN A 285 8.50 6.37 -21.91
CA ASN A 285 8.55 7.82 -21.72
C ASN A 285 9.96 8.44 -21.74
N ILE A 286 11.00 7.64 -22.00
CA ILE A 286 12.37 8.10 -22.21
C ILE A 286 12.76 8.07 -23.69
#